data_77c53372a964abdbb94c6da6c131ef05
#
_entry.id   77c53372a964abdbb94c6da6c131ef05
#
_cell.length_a   1.000
_cell.length_b   1.000
_cell.length_c   1.000
_cell.angle_alpha   90.00
_cell.angle_beta   90.00
_cell.angle_gamma   90.00
#
_symmetry.space_group_name_H-M   'P 1'
#
loop_
_entity.id
_entity.type
_entity.pdbx_description
1 polymer ?
#
loop_
_entity_poly.entity_id
_entity_poly.type
_entity_poly.pdbx_seq_one_letter_code
_entity_poly.pdbx_strand_id
1 'polypeptide(L)'
;MQFSNPDDNIREFGVKPEQKIAIFGSGSGGHTLAAARAMNGTGTIYGIDSRGQMVEKLKKEASDRHHMNVRVVGGDVERMGGTGITPLSTDAVIVPDTLFSANDKAGVFKEADRILSYGGRLLVIDWIASFGGTGPQPEHVFSEQEALELGKKIGFVYDRRFPAGNYHYALIFHKPKPDEKSIRN
;
A
#
# COMPACT_ATOMS: atom_id res chain seq x y z
N MET A 1 17.51 0.79 17.23
CA MET A 1 16.27 0.18 16.72
C MET A 1 15.71 1.08 15.62
N GLN A 2 15.48 0.53 14.44
CA GLN A 2 15.05 1.31 13.28
C GLN A 2 13.59 0.97 12.95
N PHE A 3 12.71 1.97 12.97
CA PHE A 3 11.33 1.86 12.47
C PHE A 3 11.32 1.69 10.95
N SER A 4 10.18 1.33 10.40
CA SER A 4 9.95 1.31 8.96
C SER A 4 10.28 2.68 8.35
N ASN A 5 11.17 2.71 7.36
CA ASN A 5 11.56 3.94 6.67
C ASN A 5 10.86 3.99 5.31
N PRO A 6 9.96 4.97 5.09
CA PRO A 6 9.25 5.07 3.81
C PRO A 6 10.14 5.17 2.58
N ASP A 7 11.25 5.93 2.64
CA ASP A 7 12.15 6.07 1.48
C ASP A 7 12.86 4.76 1.15
N ASP A 8 13.29 4.00 2.17
CA ASP A 8 13.89 2.68 1.98
C ASP A 8 12.87 1.68 1.41
N ASN A 9 11.64 1.67 1.92
CA ASN A 9 10.58 0.81 1.43
C ASN A 9 10.22 1.09 -0.03
N ILE A 10 10.13 2.36 -0.42
CA ILE A 10 9.86 2.79 -1.80
C ILE A 10 11.02 2.38 -2.72
N ARG A 11 12.26 2.53 -2.28
CA ARG A 11 13.46 2.10 -3.03
C ARG A 11 13.49 0.58 -3.22
N GLU A 12 13.25 -0.20 -2.15
CA GLU A 12 13.21 -1.66 -2.19
C GLU A 12 12.04 -2.17 -3.06
N PHE A 13 10.91 -1.51 -3.02
CA PHE A 13 9.79 -1.82 -3.90
C PHE A 13 10.11 -1.51 -5.36
N GLY A 14 10.98 -0.54 -5.62
CA GLY A 14 11.39 -0.15 -6.96
C GLY A 14 10.29 0.58 -7.72
N VAL A 15 9.81 1.67 -7.13
CA VAL A 15 8.91 2.63 -7.79
C VAL A 15 9.64 3.27 -8.98
N LYS A 16 8.94 3.42 -10.10
CA LYS A 16 9.49 3.98 -11.35
C LYS A 16 8.81 5.31 -11.71
N PRO A 17 9.50 6.20 -12.41
CA PRO A 17 8.87 7.38 -13.02
C PRO A 17 7.62 7.01 -13.85
N GLU A 18 6.72 7.97 -13.99
CA GLU A 18 5.50 7.89 -14.81
C GLU A 18 4.43 6.87 -14.35
N GLN A 19 4.71 6.06 -13.33
CA GLN A 19 3.72 5.13 -12.78
C GLN A 19 2.51 5.84 -12.17
N LYS A 20 1.37 5.15 -12.13
CA LYS A 20 0.20 5.48 -11.31
C LYS A 20 0.19 4.59 -10.09
N ILE A 21 0.35 5.19 -8.91
CA ILE A 21 0.51 4.47 -7.64
C ILE A 21 -0.60 4.88 -6.69
N ALA A 22 -1.20 3.93 -5.98
CA ALA A 22 -2.12 4.19 -4.89
C ALA A 22 -1.51 3.79 -3.55
N ILE A 23 -1.60 4.66 -2.55
CA ILE A 23 -1.15 4.41 -1.18
C ILE A 23 -2.40 4.32 -0.30
N PHE A 24 -2.69 3.15 0.24
CA PHE A 24 -3.84 2.89 1.09
C PHE A 24 -3.51 3.19 2.55
N GLY A 25 -4.39 3.89 3.25
CA GLY A 25 -4.11 4.33 4.60
C GLY A 25 -2.92 5.29 4.65
N SER A 26 -2.91 6.30 3.79
CA SER A 26 -1.77 7.21 3.61
C SER A 26 -1.32 7.95 4.88
N GLY A 27 -2.18 8.03 5.89
CA GLY A 27 -1.86 8.61 7.19
C GLY A 27 -1.26 10.01 7.09
N SER A 28 -0.12 10.21 7.74
CA SER A 28 0.64 11.47 7.67
C SER A 28 1.40 11.68 6.36
N GLY A 29 1.33 10.73 5.43
CA GLY A 29 1.90 10.89 4.09
C GLY A 29 3.32 10.37 3.90
N GLY A 30 3.90 9.66 4.86
CA GLY A 30 5.28 9.19 4.78
C GLY A 30 5.60 8.47 3.46
N HIS A 31 4.88 7.39 3.16
CA HIS A 31 5.08 6.63 1.91
C HIS A 31 4.63 7.40 0.66
N THR A 32 3.56 8.23 0.76
CA THR A 32 3.10 9.06 -0.35
C THR A 32 4.16 10.07 -0.79
N LEU A 33 4.76 10.76 0.17
CA LEU A 33 5.79 11.77 -0.10
C LEU A 33 7.12 11.12 -0.54
N ALA A 34 7.44 9.93 0.01
CA ALA A 34 8.61 9.15 -0.44
C ALA A 34 8.44 8.70 -1.91
N ALA A 35 7.26 8.21 -2.29
CA ALA A 35 6.96 7.88 -3.68
C ALA A 35 7.02 9.11 -4.59
N ALA A 36 6.52 10.28 -4.13
CA ALA A 36 6.58 11.52 -4.89
C ALA A 36 8.01 11.96 -5.17
N ARG A 37 8.91 11.84 -4.18
CA ARG A 37 10.35 12.09 -4.37
C ARG A 37 10.97 11.12 -5.36
N ALA A 38 10.72 9.82 -5.20
CA ALA A 38 11.28 8.77 -6.06
C ALA A 38 10.84 8.91 -7.52
N MET A 39 9.62 9.38 -7.76
CA MET A 39 9.07 9.61 -9.11
C MET A 39 9.47 10.98 -9.70
N ASN A 40 10.16 11.82 -8.95
CA ASN A 40 10.67 13.12 -9.40
C ASN A 40 9.60 13.98 -10.11
N GLY A 41 8.41 14.06 -9.53
CA GLY A 41 7.30 14.86 -10.05
C GLY A 41 6.55 14.27 -11.25
N THR A 42 6.94 13.09 -11.74
CA THR A 42 6.25 12.40 -12.85
C THR A 42 5.14 11.46 -12.38
N GLY A 43 4.32 10.97 -13.30
CA GLY A 43 3.25 10.02 -13.00
C GLY A 43 2.16 10.58 -12.09
N THR A 44 1.47 9.72 -11.35
CA THR A 44 0.41 10.11 -10.41
C THR A 44 0.45 9.24 -9.15
N ILE A 45 0.36 9.87 -7.98
CA ILE A 45 0.29 9.18 -6.70
C ILE A 45 -1.03 9.54 -6.02
N TYR A 46 -1.85 8.53 -5.76
CA TYR A 46 -3.08 8.67 -4.98
C TYR A 46 -2.78 8.33 -3.52
N GLY A 47 -2.86 9.31 -2.63
CA GLY A 47 -2.83 9.10 -1.18
C GLY A 47 -4.25 8.97 -0.66
N ILE A 48 -4.65 7.79 -0.18
CA ILE A 48 -6.02 7.51 0.25
C ILE A 48 -6.05 7.32 1.77
N ASP A 49 -6.96 8.03 2.45
CA ASP A 49 -7.25 7.82 3.86
C ASP A 49 -8.74 8.10 4.13
N SER A 50 -9.34 7.36 5.05
CA SER A 50 -10.75 7.57 5.44
C SER A 50 -10.89 8.71 6.47
N ARG A 51 -9.81 9.08 7.16
CA ARG A 51 -9.80 10.11 8.19
C ARG A 51 -9.59 11.50 7.59
N GLY A 52 -10.60 12.36 7.61
CA GLY A 52 -10.55 13.69 7.03
C GLY A 52 -9.35 14.53 7.48
N GLN A 53 -8.94 14.43 8.75
CA GLN A 53 -7.76 15.15 9.27
C GLN A 53 -6.46 14.70 8.58
N MET A 54 -6.31 13.42 8.26
CA MET A 54 -5.14 12.91 7.55
C MET A 54 -5.15 13.35 6.09
N VAL A 55 -6.32 13.37 5.46
CA VAL A 55 -6.52 13.89 4.10
C VAL A 55 -6.07 15.35 4.02
N GLU A 56 -6.54 16.20 4.92
CA GLU A 56 -6.16 17.62 4.92
C GLU A 56 -4.68 17.84 5.25
N LYS A 57 -4.14 17.07 6.20
CA LYS A 57 -2.71 17.13 6.54
C LYS A 57 -1.85 16.75 5.33
N LEU A 58 -2.18 15.66 4.63
CA LEU A 58 -1.41 15.22 3.47
C LEU A 58 -1.53 16.19 2.30
N LYS A 59 -2.71 16.79 2.06
CA LYS A 59 -2.87 17.86 1.05
C LYS A 59 -1.92 19.02 1.32
N LYS A 60 -1.87 19.48 2.58
CA LYS A 60 -0.99 20.56 2.98
C LYS A 60 0.48 20.19 2.77
N GLU A 61 0.92 19.04 3.26
CA GLU A 61 2.30 18.57 3.13
C GLU A 61 2.74 18.42 1.67
N ALA A 62 1.88 17.89 0.81
CA ALA A 62 2.15 17.75 -0.61
C ALA A 62 2.28 19.13 -1.30
N SER A 63 1.40 20.07 -0.96
CA SER A 63 1.42 21.43 -1.48
C SER A 63 2.67 22.20 -1.03
N ASP A 64 2.99 22.18 0.26
CA ASP A 64 4.14 22.87 0.84
C ASP A 64 5.48 22.37 0.24
N ARG A 65 5.52 21.12 -0.20
CA ARG A 65 6.68 20.49 -0.86
C ARG A 65 6.63 20.50 -2.39
N HIS A 66 5.63 21.18 -2.97
CA HIS A 66 5.42 21.29 -4.42
C HIS A 66 5.32 19.93 -5.15
N HIS A 67 4.75 18.89 -4.49
CA HIS A 67 4.50 17.60 -5.12
C HIS A 67 3.21 17.61 -5.95
N MET A 68 3.28 18.18 -7.14
CA MET A 68 2.13 18.38 -8.04
C MET A 68 1.54 17.07 -8.60
N ASN A 69 2.28 15.97 -8.52
CA ASN A 69 1.85 14.64 -8.94
C ASN A 69 1.12 13.85 -7.84
N VAL A 70 0.94 14.42 -6.64
CA VAL A 70 0.18 13.81 -5.54
C VAL A 70 -1.28 14.24 -5.60
N ARG A 71 -2.18 13.27 -5.59
CA ARG A 71 -3.64 13.44 -5.48
C ARG A 71 -4.12 12.80 -4.19
N VAL A 72 -4.67 13.61 -3.31
CA VAL A 72 -5.17 13.12 -2.01
C VAL A 72 -6.67 12.86 -2.09
N VAL A 73 -7.07 11.66 -1.72
CA VAL A 73 -8.46 11.18 -1.83
C VAL A 73 -8.95 10.77 -0.45
N GLY A 74 -10.10 11.31 -0.05
CA GLY A 74 -10.86 10.76 1.08
C GLY A 74 -11.61 9.51 0.62
N GLY A 75 -11.27 8.33 1.18
CA GLY A 75 -11.87 7.08 0.72
C GLY A 75 -11.65 5.94 1.71
N ASP A 76 -12.52 4.94 1.61
CA ASP A 76 -12.49 3.73 2.42
C ASP A 76 -11.86 2.59 1.61
N VAL A 77 -10.66 2.20 1.99
CA VAL A 77 -9.88 1.14 1.31
C VAL A 77 -10.38 -0.27 1.63
N GLU A 78 -11.21 -0.43 2.66
CA GLU A 78 -11.81 -1.72 3.02
C GLU A 78 -13.05 -2.04 2.15
N ARG A 79 -13.58 -1.04 1.45
CA ARG A 79 -14.80 -1.15 0.66
C ARG A 79 -14.49 -1.19 -0.84
N MET A 80 -15.06 -2.14 -1.55
CA MET A 80 -15.01 -2.20 -3.02
C MET A 80 -15.51 -0.90 -3.66
N GLY A 81 -14.67 -0.26 -4.47
CA GLY A 81 -14.94 1.05 -5.07
C GLY A 81 -14.78 2.24 -4.12
N GLY A 82 -14.45 2.00 -2.84
CA GLY A 82 -14.36 3.04 -1.82
C GLY A 82 -13.21 4.02 -2.01
N THR A 83 -12.21 3.68 -2.82
CA THR A 83 -11.13 4.61 -3.22
C THR A 83 -11.54 5.59 -4.32
N GLY A 84 -12.64 5.33 -5.04
CA GLY A 84 -13.05 6.09 -6.22
C GLY A 84 -12.11 5.96 -7.43
N ILE A 85 -11.05 5.14 -7.34
CA ILE A 85 -10.11 4.92 -8.44
C ILE A 85 -10.71 3.94 -9.46
N THR A 86 -10.50 4.24 -10.73
CA THR A 86 -10.96 3.39 -11.84
C THR A 86 -10.34 1.99 -11.77
N PRO A 87 -11.11 0.91 -12.02
CA PRO A 87 -10.56 -0.43 -12.11
C PRO A 87 -9.43 -0.55 -13.13
N LEU A 88 -8.44 -1.42 -12.86
CA LEU A 88 -7.33 -1.73 -13.78
C LEU A 88 -6.56 -0.49 -14.27
N SER A 89 -6.39 0.53 -13.41
CA SER A 89 -5.80 1.81 -13.82
C SER A 89 -4.55 2.21 -13.05
N THR A 90 -4.08 1.39 -12.12
CA THR A 90 -2.84 1.67 -11.36
C THR A 90 -1.78 0.60 -11.63
N ASP A 91 -0.52 1.02 -11.64
CA ASP A 91 0.64 0.15 -11.82
C ASP A 91 1.10 -0.47 -10.50
N ALA A 92 0.82 0.21 -9.39
CA ALA A 92 1.19 -0.26 -8.08
C ALA A 92 0.19 0.19 -7.01
N VAL A 93 0.02 -0.65 -5.97
CA VAL A 93 -0.65 -0.32 -4.72
C VAL A 93 0.32 -0.58 -3.57
N ILE A 94 0.37 0.32 -2.61
CA ILE A 94 1.16 0.18 -1.38
C ILE A 94 0.21 0.30 -0.20
N VAL A 95 0.26 -0.68 0.69
CA VAL A 95 -0.58 -0.78 1.90
C VAL A 95 0.34 -0.75 3.12
N PRO A 96 0.72 0.44 3.62
CA PRO A 96 1.59 0.57 4.77
C PRO A 96 0.77 0.70 6.06
N ASP A 97 1.10 -0.06 7.09
CA ASP A 97 0.57 0.07 8.46
C ASP A 97 -0.97 0.22 8.50
N THR A 98 -1.67 -0.57 7.70
CA THR A 98 -3.12 -0.45 7.51
C THR A 98 -3.86 -1.69 8.00
N LEU A 99 -3.30 -2.88 7.75
CA LEU A 99 -4.01 -4.14 8.00
C LEU A 99 -4.22 -4.41 9.49
N PHE A 100 -3.26 -4.02 10.36
CA PHE A 100 -3.42 -4.20 11.80
C PHE A 100 -4.69 -3.50 12.36
N SER A 101 -5.11 -2.39 11.74
CA SER A 101 -6.27 -1.59 12.17
C SER A 101 -7.52 -1.77 11.30
N ALA A 102 -7.41 -2.43 10.16
CA ALA A 102 -8.53 -2.67 9.27
C ALA A 102 -9.52 -3.70 9.85
N ASN A 103 -10.82 -3.43 9.73
CA ASN A 103 -11.87 -4.38 10.10
C ASN A 103 -12.06 -5.45 9.03
N ASP A 104 -12.05 -5.07 7.75
CA ASP A 104 -12.10 -5.98 6.60
C ASP A 104 -10.79 -6.00 5.82
N LYS A 105 -9.83 -6.80 6.31
CA LYS A 105 -8.54 -7.00 5.66
C LYS A 105 -8.68 -7.57 4.25
N ALA A 106 -9.68 -8.43 4.03
CA ALA A 106 -9.97 -8.98 2.72
C ALA A 106 -10.50 -7.90 1.76
N GLY A 107 -11.29 -6.95 2.27
CA GLY A 107 -11.74 -5.78 1.53
C GLY A 107 -10.57 -4.95 1.01
N VAL A 108 -9.55 -4.69 1.85
CA VAL A 108 -8.33 -3.96 1.45
C VAL A 108 -7.63 -4.65 0.26
N PHE A 109 -7.42 -5.97 0.33
CA PHE A 109 -6.80 -6.71 -0.77
C PHE A 109 -7.66 -6.75 -2.04
N LYS A 110 -8.98 -6.89 -1.90
CA LYS A 110 -9.93 -6.87 -3.04
C LYS A 110 -9.96 -5.51 -3.74
N GLU A 111 -9.94 -4.43 -2.97
CA GLU A 111 -9.91 -3.07 -3.54
C GLU A 111 -8.56 -2.82 -4.24
N ALA A 112 -7.45 -3.28 -3.67
CA ALA A 112 -6.15 -3.25 -4.33
C ALA A 112 -6.16 -4.05 -5.64
N ASP A 113 -6.71 -5.28 -5.64
CA ASP A 113 -6.85 -6.07 -6.87
C ASP A 113 -7.72 -5.36 -7.91
N ARG A 114 -8.84 -4.77 -7.48
CA ARG A 114 -9.75 -4.07 -8.40
C ARG A 114 -9.05 -2.96 -9.19
N ILE A 115 -8.25 -2.12 -8.52
CA ILE A 115 -7.63 -0.95 -9.16
C ILE A 115 -6.33 -1.26 -9.88
N LEU A 116 -5.60 -2.33 -9.48
CA LEU A 116 -4.36 -2.74 -10.12
C LEU A 116 -4.60 -3.24 -11.55
N SER A 117 -3.78 -2.76 -12.47
CA SER A 117 -3.64 -3.33 -13.82
C SER A 117 -3.07 -4.75 -13.75
N TYR A 118 -3.30 -5.56 -14.77
CA TYR A 118 -2.64 -6.87 -14.89
C TYR A 118 -1.12 -6.70 -14.96
N GLY A 119 -0.38 -7.48 -14.16
CA GLY A 119 1.06 -7.32 -13.96
C GLY A 119 1.44 -6.19 -13.01
N GLY A 120 0.46 -5.43 -12.52
CA GLY A 120 0.66 -4.42 -11.47
C GLY A 120 1.06 -5.05 -10.14
N ARG A 121 1.78 -4.30 -9.31
CA ARG A 121 2.40 -4.82 -8.08
C ARG A 121 1.72 -4.28 -6.83
N LEU A 122 1.60 -5.16 -5.82
CA LEU A 122 1.12 -4.82 -4.49
C LEU A 122 2.27 -4.95 -3.48
N LEU A 123 2.52 -3.91 -2.71
CA LEU A 123 3.39 -3.93 -1.53
C LEU A 123 2.52 -3.85 -0.28
N VAL A 124 2.68 -4.81 0.61
CA VAL A 124 2.08 -4.82 1.94
C VAL A 124 3.18 -4.67 2.98
N ILE A 125 3.05 -3.69 3.86
CA ILE A 125 3.96 -3.47 5.00
C ILE A 125 3.09 -3.42 6.26
N ASP A 126 3.40 -4.27 7.24
CA ASP A 126 2.69 -4.21 8.52
C ASP A 126 3.54 -4.78 9.66
N TRP A 127 3.04 -4.73 10.88
CA TRP A 127 3.74 -5.10 12.09
C TRP A 127 4.00 -6.60 12.21
N ILE A 128 5.24 -6.99 12.56
CA ILE A 128 5.59 -8.41 12.78
C ILE A 128 5.08 -8.94 14.12
N ALA A 129 4.90 -8.05 15.11
CA ALA A 129 4.43 -8.41 16.47
C ALA A 129 3.99 -7.15 17.22
N SER A 130 3.48 -7.35 18.43
CA SER A 130 3.32 -6.31 19.44
C SER A 130 4.60 -6.16 20.28
N PHE A 131 5.01 -4.94 20.57
CA PHE A 131 6.28 -4.63 21.22
C PHE A 131 6.11 -3.78 22.49
N GLY A 132 5.30 -4.23 23.43
CA GLY A 132 5.24 -3.64 24.76
C GLY A 132 4.92 -2.14 24.80
N GLY A 133 3.86 -1.71 24.09
CA GLY A 133 3.45 -0.29 24.00
C GLY A 133 3.93 0.40 22.72
N THR A 134 4.70 -0.29 21.89
CA THR A 134 5.05 0.15 20.54
C THR A 134 4.31 -0.73 19.51
N GLY A 135 3.56 -0.11 18.62
CA GLY A 135 2.75 -0.81 17.62
C GLY A 135 1.37 -1.27 18.15
N PRO A 136 0.73 -2.21 17.45
CA PRO A 136 -0.60 -2.69 17.77
C PRO A 136 -0.62 -3.55 19.03
N GLN A 137 -1.79 -3.71 19.64
CA GLN A 137 -2.02 -4.74 20.64
C GLN A 137 -1.86 -6.14 20.01
N PRO A 138 -1.50 -7.19 20.78
CA PRO A 138 -1.26 -8.52 20.23
C PRO A 138 -2.39 -9.07 19.37
N GLU A 139 -3.64 -8.82 19.77
CA GLU A 139 -4.86 -9.24 19.07
C GLU A 139 -5.11 -8.53 17.74
N HIS A 140 -4.45 -7.42 17.50
CA HIS A 140 -4.57 -6.64 16.26
C HIS A 140 -3.42 -6.90 15.28
N VAL A 141 -2.39 -7.65 15.71
CA VAL A 141 -1.30 -8.01 14.80
C VAL A 141 -1.84 -8.87 13.66
N PHE A 142 -1.58 -8.44 12.43
CA PHE A 142 -1.86 -9.24 11.25
C PHE A 142 -0.52 -9.77 10.73
N SER A 143 -0.23 -11.02 11.02
CA SER A 143 1.08 -11.61 10.78
C SER A 143 1.45 -11.68 9.29
N GLU A 144 2.76 -11.77 9.03
CA GLU A 144 3.30 -11.98 7.67
C GLU A 144 2.66 -13.19 6.98
N GLN A 145 2.45 -14.30 7.73
CA GLN A 145 1.84 -15.52 7.20
C GLN A 145 0.38 -15.31 6.80
N GLU A 146 -0.42 -14.64 7.65
CA GLU A 146 -1.82 -14.33 7.34
C GLU A 146 -1.94 -13.41 6.11
N ALA A 147 -1.07 -12.39 6.00
CA ALA A 147 -1.04 -11.51 4.85
C ALA A 147 -0.66 -12.24 3.56
N LEU A 148 0.31 -13.16 3.64
CA LEU A 148 0.73 -14.00 2.52
C LEU A 148 -0.40 -14.92 2.03
N GLU A 149 -1.08 -15.59 2.96
CA GLU A 149 -2.19 -16.50 2.67
C GLU A 149 -3.39 -15.74 2.09
N LEU A 150 -3.73 -14.59 2.67
CA LEU A 150 -4.83 -13.77 2.19
C LEU A 150 -4.54 -13.24 0.77
N GLY A 151 -3.34 -12.74 0.51
CA GLY A 151 -2.94 -12.28 -0.81
C GLY A 151 -3.11 -13.38 -1.88
N LYS A 152 -2.61 -14.59 -1.59
CA LYS A 152 -2.78 -15.76 -2.47
C LYS A 152 -4.25 -16.14 -2.66
N LYS A 153 -5.05 -16.12 -1.58
CA LYS A 153 -6.49 -16.44 -1.64
C LYS A 153 -7.28 -15.46 -2.51
N ILE A 154 -6.90 -14.19 -2.53
CA ILE A 154 -7.51 -13.17 -3.41
C ILE A 154 -7.08 -13.38 -4.87
N GLY A 155 -5.95 -14.03 -5.12
CA GLY A 155 -5.46 -14.34 -6.45
C GLY A 155 -4.17 -13.62 -6.84
N PHE A 156 -3.53 -12.95 -5.90
CA PHE A 156 -2.19 -12.40 -6.10
C PHE A 156 -1.14 -13.50 -6.14
N VAL A 157 -0.08 -13.23 -6.88
CA VAL A 157 1.12 -14.08 -6.92
C VAL A 157 2.18 -13.43 -6.03
N TYR A 158 2.71 -14.18 -5.09
CA TYR A 158 3.81 -13.74 -4.23
C TYR A 158 5.11 -13.69 -5.02
N ASP A 159 5.83 -12.58 -4.93
CA ASP A 159 7.14 -12.40 -5.56
C ASP A 159 8.29 -12.57 -4.56
N ARG A 160 8.33 -11.70 -3.56
CA ARG A 160 9.40 -11.68 -2.56
C ARG A 160 9.01 -10.90 -1.31
N ARG A 161 9.85 -11.00 -0.29
CA ARG A 161 9.79 -10.17 0.91
C ARG A 161 11.09 -9.40 1.11
N PHE A 162 11.02 -8.35 1.95
CA PHE A 162 12.18 -7.67 2.49
C PHE A 162 11.90 -7.17 3.92
N PRO A 163 12.93 -6.94 4.76
CA PRO A 163 12.72 -6.36 6.07
C PRO A 163 12.42 -4.87 5.98
N ALA A 164 11.29 -4.43 6.52
CA ALA A 164 10.91 -3.01 6.58
C ALA A 164 11.25 -2.41 7.95
N GLY A 165 12.53 -2.41 8.31
CA GLY A 165 13.02 -2.08 9.64
C GLY A 165 12.94 -3.27 10.61
N ASN A 166 13.01 -2.97 11.93
CA ASN A 166 13.06 -4.03 12.96
C ASN A 166 11.67 -4.52 13.39
N TYR A 167 10.60 -3.83 13.03
CA TYR A 167 9.26 -4.06 13.57
C TYR A 167 8.22 -4.43 12.53
N HIS A 168 8.57 -4.36 11.23
CA HIS A 168 7.63 -4.56 10.15
C HIS A 168 8.14 -5.60 9.15
N TYR A 169 7.22 -6.38 8.61
CA TYR A 169 7.46 -7.16 7.42
C TYR A 169 7.07 -6.36 6.17
N ALA A 170 7.61 -6.74 5.02
CA ALA A 170 7.16 -6.24 3.73
C ALA A 170 7.04 -7.40 2.74
N LEU A 171 5.87 -7.53 2.14
CA LEU A 171 5.55 -8.54 1.12
C LEU A 171 5.26 -7.86 -0.21
N ILE A 172 5.87 -8.35 -1.27
CA ILE A 172 5.57 -7.93 -2.64
C ILE A 172 4.82 -9.05 -3.35
N PHE A 173 3.74 -8.65 -4.00
CA PHE A 173 2.93 -9.49 -4.87
C PHE A 173 2.78 -8.81 -6.23
N HIS A 174 2.36 -9.58 -7.23
CA HIS A 174 1.82 -9.02 -8.46
C HIS A 174 0.43 -9.58 -8.78
N LYS A 175 -0.36 -8.80 -9.53
CA LYS A 175 -1.61 -9.24 -10.11
C LYS A 175 -1.31 -10.05 -11.38
N PRO A 176 -1.64 -11.35 -11.43
CA PRO A 176 -1.32 -12.17 -12.58
C PRO A 176 -2.06 -11.70 -13.84
N LYS A 177 -1.45 -11.91 -15.00
CA LYS A 177 -2.12 -11.72 -16.28
C LYS A 177 -3.16 -12.81 -16.52
N PRO A 178 -4.17 -12.59 -17.37
CA PRO A 178 -5.22 -13.57 -17.61
C PRO A 178 -4.71 -14.95 -18.06
N ASP A 179 -3.66 -14.98 -18.86
CA ASP A 179 -2.98 -16.19 -19.35
C ASP A 179 -2.23 -16.96 -18.25
N GLU A 180 -1.68 -16.25 -17.26
CA GLU A 180 -1.02 -16.88 -16.10
C GLU A 180 -2.01 -17.58 -15.16
N LYS A 181 -3.28 -17.15 -15.14
CA LYS A 181 -4.34 -17.79 -14.34
C LYS A 181 -4.75 -19.16 -14.89
N SER A 182 -4.65 -19.38 -16.19
CA SER A 182 -5.06 -20.63 -16.83
C SER A 182 -4.07 -21.78 -16.65
N ILE A 183 -2.84 -21.52 -16.24
CA ILE A 183 -1.79 -22.53 -16.04
C ILE A 183 -1.82 -23.16 -14.62
N ARG A 184 -2.62 -22.58 -13.71
CA ARG A 184 -2.63 -22.96 -12.28
C ARG A 184 -3.88 -23.73 -11.79
N ASN A 185 -4.80 -24.08 -12.69
CA ASN A 185 -5.97 -24.92 -12.41
C ASN A 185 -5.74 -26.38 -12.79
#